data_f371b15e8c326f767a560ad1be246b30
#
_entry.id   f371b15e8c326f767a560ad1be246b30
#
_cell.length_a   1.000
_cell.length_b   1.000
_cell.length_c   1.000
_cell.angle_alpha   90.00
_cell.angle_beta   90.00
_cell.angle_gamma   90.00
#
_symmetry.space_group_name_H-M   'P 1'
#
loop_
_entity.id
_entity.type
_entity.pdbx_description
1 polymer ?
#
loop_
_entity_poly.entity_id
_entity_poly.type
_entity_poly.pdbx_seq_one_letter_code
_entity_poly.pdbx_strand_id
1 'polypeptide(L)'
;MLPAKVPVTDPRYGGPILLNPGGPGGSGVDLVTTRGLAIQTIVDSPIDPGSESPETSAAKYYDVVGFDPRGIGQTVPGAHCFQAASIRESWNLRLDSQGILGSSDAVLGRRWSMVNALGASCAGLAEEGDVKHYVTTASVARDMLELAELFGQYREAETWRILTEDAVQKCDKYGICASMKLPEIYVPGTEKLQYWGFSYGTLLGSTFASMFPDRVGRLVLDGVVHGSNYMKTLWSDNLHDTEKTMRHFYDRCAEVGPNVCPLADHNSTAADLEAKAKAILAKMYHNPIQVKGEFPEVVTWSDVRLFMFMALYEPLHAFPLMAEMLAAMGRGDEDGEMERYLTGKHFFACAASGNDTNVAQVDGEASMAIMCSDGDPQDYLDIDGMDEHWRKLDAISPTVGAMWAGHRMNCAGWTIRPKYRFTDYKPEFGGNTSNPILWVGNTADPVTPLVNAHKMKSLFPGSEVLAQNSPGHCSLAAFSPCTVGHIRTYFNNGTVPAPDTMCEPVEIPFINPSPKLHLLSADDIRDMDAHKSLSRSFAKNAWGLGKSMLPRGESGLAMKLQIDDA
;
A
#
# COMPACT_ATOMS: atom_id res chain seq x y z
N MET A 1 -9.63 -16.02 -2.89
CA MET A 1 -9.78 -15.91 -4.36
C MET A 1 -11.22 -15.55 -4.68
N LEU A 2 -11.42 -14.55 -5.53
CA LEU A 2 -12.70 -14.24 -6.18
C LEU A 2 -12.63 -14.81 -7.62
N PRO A 3 -13.49 -15.78 -7.98
CA PRO A 3 -13.40 -16.44 -9.27
C PRO A 3 -13.84 -15.53 -10.43
N ALA A 4 -13.31 -15.82 -11.62
CA ALA A 4 -13.71 -15.17 -12.86
C ALA A 4 -15.21 -15.39 -13.16
N LYS A 5 -15.81 -14.46 -13.91
CA LYS A 5 -17.23 -14.52 -14.35
C LYS A 5 -17.50 -15.59 -15.40
N VAL A 6 -16.46 -16.26 -15.88
CA VAL A 6 -16.55 -17.33 -16.89
C VAL A 6 -15.75 -18.55 -16.39
N PRO A 7 -16.12 -19.78 -16.78
CA PRO A 7 -15.38 -20.98 -16.39
C PRO A 7 -13.99 -21.02 -17.05
N VAL A 8 -13.08 -21.79 -16.49
CA VAL A 8 -11.70 -21.96 -17.00
C VAL A 8 -11.64 -22.53 -18.44
N THR A 9 -12.71 -23.18 -18.89
CA THR A 9 -12.87 -23.72 -20.26
C THR A 9 -13.32 -22.67 -21.29
N ASP A 10 -13.75 -21.50 -20.84
CA ASP A 10 -14.16 -20.40 -21.74
C ASP A 10 -12.91 -19.70 -22.31
N PRO A 11 -12.83 -19.44 -23.62
CA PRO A 11 -11.68 -18.77 -24.24
C PRO A 11 -11.47 -17.33 -23.73
N ARG A 12 -12.46 -16.74 -23.06
CA ARG A 12 -12.39 -15.42 -22.43
C ARG A 12 -11.83 -15.46 -21.01
N TYR A 13 -11.59 -16.64 -20.46
CA TYR A 13 -10.92 -16.77 -19.17
C TYR A 13 -9.50 -16.18 -19.26
N GLY A 14 -9.22 -15.18 -18.42
CA GLY A 14 -7.96 -14.43 -18.41
C GLY A 14 -6.88 -15.02 -17.50
N GLY A 15 -7.26 -15.97 -16.63
CA GLY A 15 -6.36 -16.52 -15.60
C GLY A 15 -6.36 -15.71 -14.29
N PRO A 16 -5.52 -16.08 -13.31
CA PRO A 16 -5.43 -15.42 -12.03
C PRO A 16 -4.59 -14.15 -12.09
N ILE A 17 -5.02 -13.09 -11.37
CA ILE A 17 -4.22 -11.91 -11.05
C ILE A 17 -3.92 -11.94 -9.56
N LEU A 18 -2.65 -12.07 -9.18
CA LEU A 18 -2.19 -11.98 -7.80
C LEU A 18 -2.10 -10.52 -7.36
N LEU A 19 -2.45 -10.24 -6.12
CA LEU A 19 -2.47 -8.88 -5.56
C LEU A 19 -1.55 -8.75 -4.35
N ASN A 20 -0.92 -7.60 -4.22
CA ASN A 20 -0.21 -7.20 -3.00
C ASN A 20 -0.45 -5.70 -2.71
N PRO A 21 -1.02 -5.36 -1.54
CA PRO A 21 -1.32 -3.97 -1.17
C PRO A 21 -0.08 -3.14 -0.80
N GLY A 22 1.07 -3.76 -0.62
CA GLY A 22 2.28 -3.07 -0.20
C GLY A 22 2.52 -3.07 1.31
N GLY A 23 3.10 -2.00 1.78
CA GLY A 23 3.56 -1.83 3.15
C GLY A 23 5.09 -1.71 3.21
N PRO A 24 5.88 -2.81 3.39
CA PRO A 24 5.50 -4.23 3.53
C PRO A 24 4.68 -4.52 4.77
N GLY A 25 3.92 -5.63 4.75
CA GLY A 25 3.10 -6.04 5.89
C GLY A 25 1.60 -6.13 5.57
N GLY A 26 1.16 -5.52 4.47
CA GLY A 26 -0.24 -5.57 4.06
C GLY A 26 -0.70 -6.96 3.61
N SER A 27 -1.91 -7.37 4.08
CA SER A 27 -2.53 -8.64 3.72
C SER A 27 -3.19 -8.58 2.34
N GLY A 28 -2.74 -9.43 1.42
CA GLY A 28 -3.41 -9.62 0.13
C GLY A 28 -4.75 -10.35 0.27
N VAL A 29 -4.88 -11.21 1.28
CA VAL A 29 -6.13 -11.90 1.61
C VAL A 29 -7.20 -10.89 2.05
N ASP A 30 -6.87 -9.96 2.94
CA ASP A 30 -7.79 -8.90 3.37
C ASP A 30 -8.18 -7.99 2.21
N LEU A 31 -7.24 -7.63 1.34
CA LEU A 31 -7.51 -6.84 0.16
C LEU A 31 -8.55 -7.51 -0.73
N VAL A 32 -8.39 -8.80 -1.03
CA VAL A 32 -9.33 -9.54 -1.91
C VAL A 32 -10.66 -9.80 -1.23
N THR A 33 -10.67 -10.14 0.05
CA THR A 33 -11.93 -10.42 0.77
C THR A 33 -12.79 -9.16 0.93
N THR A 34 -12.17 -8.00 1.07
CA THR A 34 -12.90 -6.74 1.25
C THR A 34 -13.14 -5.99 -0.06
N ARG A 35 -12.26 -6.10 -1.07
CA ARG A 35 -12.25 -5.26 -2.28
C ARG A 35 -12.04 -6.03 -3.59
N GLY A 36 -12.02 -7.35 -3.55
CA GLY A 36 -11.79 -8.18 -4.74
C GLY A 36 -12.76 -7.87 -5.89
N LEU A 37 -14.04 -7.59 -5.58
CA LEU A 37 -15.03 -7.22 -6.58
C LEU A 37 -14.70 -5.87 -7.26
N ALA A 38 -14.21 -4.90 -6.52
CA ALA A 38 -13.79 -3.61 -7.06
C ALA A 38 -12.61 -3.77 -8.03
N ILE A 39 -11.61 -4.56 -7.64
CA ILE A 39 -10.46 -4.88 -8.50
C ILE A 39 -10.93 -5.64 -9.76
N GLN A 40 -11.78 -6.64 -9.60
CA GLN A 40 -12.33 -7.40 -10.73
C GLN A 40 -13.10 -6.49 -11.70
N THR A 41 -13.86 -5.52 -11.19
CA THR A 41 -14.56 -4.52 -12.03
C THR A 41 -13.59 -3.69 -12.86
N ILE A 42 -12.43 -3.32 -12.28
CA ILE A 42 -11.41 -2.53 -12.97
C ILE A 42 -10.69 -3.35 -14.05
N VAL A 43 -10.33 -4.60 -13.78
CA VAL A 43 -9.50 -5.41 -14.69
C VAL A 43 -10.31 -6.17 -15.75
N ASP A 44 -11.53 -6.58 -15.43
CA ASP A 44 -12.41 -7.29 -16.35
C ASP A 44 -12.85 -6.41 -17.53
N SER A 45 -13.20 -7.06 -18.62
CA SER A 45 -13.98 -6.41 -19.67
C SER A 45 -15.29 -5.85 -19.10
N PRO A 46 -15.71 -4.62 -19.50
CA PRO A 46 -16.98 -4.04 -19.07
C PRO A 46 -18.22 -4.75 -19.64
N ILE A 47 -18.03 -5.62 -20.62
CA ILE A 47 -19.12 -6.34 -21.31
C ILE A 47 -19.59 -7.51 -20.42
N ASP A 48 -20.91 -7.68 -20.30
CA ASP A 48 -21.47 -8.85 -19.61
C ASP A 48 -21.10 -10.14 -20.37
N PRO A 49 -20.60 -11.20 -19.70
CA PRO A 49 -20.26 -12.47 -20.36
C PRO A 49 -21.42 -13.10 -21.11
N GLY A 50 -22.67 -12.85 -20.71
CA GLY A 50 -23.89 -13.33 -21.36
C GLY A 50 -24.36 -12.51 -22.55
N SER A 51 -23.69 -11.37 -22.85
CA SER A 51 -24.06 -10.51 -23.99
C SER A 51 -23.72 -11.17 -25.33
N GLU A 52 -24.61 -10.97 -26.32
CA GLU A 52 -24.39 -11.40 -27.71
C GLU A 52 -23.63 -10.38 -28.57
N SER A 53 -23.00 -9.36 -27.95
CA SER A 53 -22.20 -8.36 -28.66
C SER A 53 -21.01 -9.00 -29.40
N PRO A 54 -20.71 -8.60 -30.66
CA PRO A 54 -19.51 -9.05 -31.38
C PRO A 54 -18.19 -8.83 -30.59
N GLU A 55 -18.15 -7.83 -29.74
CA GLU A 55 -16.99 -7.49 -28.91
C GLU A 55 -16.79 -8.48 -27.75
N THR A 56 -17.81 -9.28 -27.42
CA THR A 56 -17.75 -10.25 -26.31
C THR A 56 -16.67 -11.32 -26.54
N SER A 57 -16.35 -11.63 -27.79
CA SER A 57 -15.33 -12.65 -28.13
C SER A 57 -13.89 -12.24 -27.74
N ALA A 58 -13.60 -10.94 -27.67
CA ALA A 58 -12.31 -10.40 -27.27
C ALA A 58 -12.23 -10.04 -25.77
N ALA A 59 -13.35 -10.12 -25.05
CA ALA A 59 -13.44 -9.82 -23.63
C ALA A 59 -12.57 -10.78 -22.80
N LYS A 60 -12.04 -10.30 -21.66
CA LYS A 60 -11.34 -11.12 -20.69
C LYS A 60 -11.92 -10.92 -19.29
N TYR A 61 -11.94 -12.01 -18.52
CA TYR A 61 -12.43 -12.07 -17.13
C TYR A 61 -11.44 -12.84 -16.27
N TYR A 62 -11.13 -12.33 -15.08
CA TYR A 62 -10.01 -12.78 -14.29
C TYR A 62 -10.45 -13.33 -12.93
N ASP A 63 -9.72 -14.34 -12.46
CA ASP A 63 -9.69 -14.64 -11.03
C ASP A 63 -8.88 -13.55 -10.33
N VAL A 64 -9.40 -13.04 -9.21
CA VAL A 64 -8.68 -12.09 -8.36
C VAL A 64 -8.20 -12.82 -7.11
N VAL A 65 -6.88 -12.83 -6.91
CA VAL A 65 -6.23 -13.68 -5.91
C VAL A 65 -5.42 -12.86 -4.94
N GLY A 66 -5.75 -12.94 -3.65
CA GLY A 66 -4.93 -12.43 -2.56
C GLY A 66 -4.14 -13.55 -1.91
N PHE A 67 -2.92 -13.24 -1.53
CA PHE A 67 -2.10 -14.12 -0.70
C PHE A 67 -1.39 -13.28 0.36
N ASP A 68 -1.12 -13.89 1.50
CA ASP A 68 -0.35 -13.27 2.57
C ASP A 68 1.08 -13.78 2.49
N PRO A 69 2.05 -12.90 2.24
CA PRO A 69 3.46 -13.26 2.27
C PRO A 69 3.89 -13.88 3.60
N ARG A 70 5.04 -14.52 3.60
CA ARG A 70 5.62 -15.15 4.80
C ARG A 70 5.69 -14.17 5.97
N GLY A 71 5.21 -14.58 7.13
CA GLY A 71 5.17 -13.78 8.35
C GLY A 71 4.06 -12.75 8.43
N ILE A 72 3.21 -12.61 7.40
CA ILE A 72 2.13 -11.61 7.29
C ILE A 72 0.77 -12.29 7.40
N GLY A 73 -0.19 -11.57 7.93
CA GLY A 73 -1.60 -11.89 7.88
C GLY A 73 -1.94 -13.25 8.47
N GLN A 74 -2.61 -14.08 7.70
CA GLN A 74 -3.03 -15.42 8.08
C GLN A 74 -1.94 -16.48 7.84
N THR A 75 -0.78 -16.12 7.27
CA THR A 75 0.32 -17.05 7.02
C THR A 75 0.98 -17.48 8.33
N VAL A 76 1.10 -18.79 8.53
CA VAL A 76 1.69 -19.40 9.73
C VAL A 76 3.03 -20.03 9.38
N PRO A 77 4.08 -19.79 10.19
CA PRO A 77 4.14 -18.93 11.39
C PRO A 77 4.22 -17.44 11.07
N GLY A 78 3.73 -16.60 12.00
CA GLY A 78 3.87 -15.14 11.94
C GLY A 78 5.25 -14.66 12.40
N ALA A 79 5.68 -13.49 11.92
CA ALA A 79 6.96 -12.88 12.32
C ALA A 79 6.80 -12.06 13.60
N HIS A 80 6.87 -12.71 14.76
CA HIS A 80 6.64 -12.10 16.07
C HIS A 80 7.94 -11.79 16.82
N CYS A 81 8.00 -10.63 17.47
CA CYS A 81 9.07 -10.21 18.38
C CYS A 81 8.63 -10.18 19.86
N PHE A 82 7.35 -10.40 20.13
CA PHE A 82 6.79 -10.44 21.48
C PHE A 82 6.03 -11.75 21.71
N GLN A 83 6.13 -12.28 22.94
CA GLN A 83 5.45 -13.52 23.31
C GLN A 83 3.97 -13.32 23.65
N ALA A 84 3.54 -12.09 23.94
CA ALA A 84 2.16 -11.76 24.26
C ALA A 84 1.76 -10.39 23.69
N ALA A 85 0.49 -10.26 23.33
CA ALA A 85 -0.07 -9.01 22.81
C ALA A 85 0.03 -7.87 23.84
N SER A 86 -0.20 -8.13 25.11
CA SER A 86 -0.09 -7.13 26.19
C SER A 86 1.32 -6.54 26.35
N ILE A 87 2.35 -7.36 26.16
CA ILE A 87 3.75 -6.88 26.19
C ILE A 87 4.02 -5.97 25.00
N ARG A 88 3.55 -6.37 23.82
CA ARG A 88 3.64 -5.55 22.60
C ARG A 88 2.94 -4.21 22.76
N GLU A 89 1.70 -4.20 23.25
CA GLU A 89 0.95 -2.98 23.46
C GLU A 89 1.65 -2.04 24.44
N SER A 90 2.11 -2.58 25.56
CA SER A 90 2.89 -1.80 26.53
C SER A 90 4.17 -1.20 25.91
N TRP A 91 4.83 -1.96 25.01
CA TRP A 91 5.99 -1.45 24.28
C TRP A 91 5.61 -0.33 23.30
N ASN A 92 4.55 -0.52 22.53
CA ASN A 92 4.07 0.45 21.55
C ASN A 92 3.68 1.77 22.23
N LEU A 93 2.90 1.72 23.32
CA LEU A 93 2.56 2.91 24.12
C LEU A 93 3.79 3.68 24.61
N ARG A 94 4.84 2.96 25.05
CA ARG A 94 6.11 3.57 25.47
C ARG A 94 6.85 4.19 24.29
N LEU A 95 6.84 3.56 23.12
CA LEU A 95 7.48 4.08 21.90
C LEU A 95 6.76 5.33 21.41
N ASP A 96 5.43 5.30 21.35
CA ASP A 96 4.60 6.41 20.90
C ASP A 96 4.75 7.63 21.82
N SER A 97 4.85 7.41 23.13
CA SER A 97 5.08 8.49 24.11
C SER A 97 6.40 9.24 23.93
N GLN A 98 7.37 8.68 23.20
CA GLN A 98 8.61 9.40 22.89
C GLN A 98 8.42 10.50 21.82
N GLY A 99 7.37 10.38 21.00
CA GLY A 99 7.18 11.23 19.83
C GLY A 99 8.12 10.88 18.68
N ILE A 100 8.06 11.65 17.59
CA ILE A 100 8.94 11.51 16.42
C ILE A 100 10.28 12.23 16.63
N LEU A 101 11.26 11.95 15.76
CA LEU A 101 12.54 12.66 15.79
C LEU A 101 12.32 14.18 15.71
N GLY A 102 13.05 14.94 16.51
CA GLY A 102 12.88 16.38 16.62
C GLY A 102 11.83 16.84 17.65
N SER A 103 11.04 15.95 18.25
CA SER A 103 10.04 16.32 19.28
C SER A 103 10.67 16.73 20.63
N SER A 104 11.92 16.34 20.88
CA SER A 104 12.75 16.80 21.98
C SER A 104 14.22 16.59 21.66
N ASP A 105 15.10 17.20 22.43
CA ASP A 105 16.55 17.02 22.32
C ASP A 105 17.02 15.59 22.65
N ALA A 106 16.26 14.86 23.46
CA ALA A 106 16.62 13.52 23.93
C ALA A 106 15.96 12.40 23.09
N VAL A 107 15.06 12.71 22.16
CA VAL A 107 14.25 11.70 21.45
C VAL A 107 15.10 10.76 20.60
N LEU A 108 16.13 11.27 19.93
CA LEU A 108 17.03 10.44 19.11
C LEU A 108 17.67 9.33 19.94
N GLY A 109 18.30 9.68 21.06
CA GLY A 109 18.96 8.70 21.94
C GLY A 109 17.99 7.71 22.57
N ARG A 110 16.79 8.17 22.96
CA ARG A 110 15.76 7.28 23.53
C ARG A 110 15.25 6.29 22.51
N ARG A 111 14.84 6.75 21.32
CA ARG A 111 14.34 5.86 20.25
C ARG A 111 15.43 4.91 19.75
N TRP A 112 16.67 5.40 19.61
CA TRP A 112 17.83 4.58 19.29
C TRP A 112 18.01 3.42 20.28
N SER A 113 17.99 3.71 21.57
CA SER A 113 18.10 2.68 22.61
C SER A 113 16.92 1.69 22.59
N MET A 114 15.69 2.18 22.33
CA MET A 114 14.50 1.33 22.26
C MET A 114 14.55 0.39 21.06
N VAL A 115 14.88 0.87 19.87
CA VAL A 115 14.91 -0.01 18.67
C VAL A 115 16.02 -1.06 18.77
N ASN A 116 17.18 -0.71 19.36
CA ASN A 116 18.24 -1.68 19.62
C ASN A 116 17.82 -2.74 20.67
N ALA A 117 17.12 -2.34 21.71
CA ALA A 117 16.57 -3.27 22.70
C ALA A 117 15.53 -4.22 22.09
N LEU A 118 14.64 -3.69 21.25
CA LEU A 118 13.65 -4.51 20.53
C LEU A 118 14.32 -5.49 19.58
N GLY A 119 15.27 -5.04 18.77
CA GLY A 119 15.99 -5.89 17.83
C GLY A 119 16.75 -7.03 18.52
N ALA A 120 17.46 -6.71 19.63
CA ALA A 120 18.15 -7.73 20.43
C ALA A 120 17.19 -8.74 21.07
N SER A 121 16.04 -8.28 21.58
CA SER A 121 15.00 -9.17 22.12
C SER A 121 14.39 -10.05 21.05
N CYS A 122 14.11 -9.49 19.87
CA CYS A 122 13.56 -10.22 18.74
C CYS A 122 14.54 -11.29 18.23
N ALA A 123 15.82 -10.96 18.15
CA ALA A 123 16.88 -11.90 17.78
C ALA A 123 17.03 -13.03 18.80
N GLY A 124 16.92 -12.74 20.10
CA GLY A 124 16.96 -13.74 21.16
C GLY A 124 15.79 -14.73 21.15
N LEU A 125 14.68 -14.40 20.47
CA LEU A 125 13.53 -15.28 20.26
C LEU A 125 13.59 -16.03 18.91
N ALA A 126 14.51 -15.66 18.01
CA ALA A 126 14.63 -16.25 16.68
C ALA A 126 15.49 -17.52 16.76
N GLU A 127 14.84 -18.69 16.89
CA GLU A 127 15.48 -20.01 16.80
C GLU A 127 15.88 -20.33 15.37
N GLU A 128 16.70 -21.37 15.19
CA GLU A 128 17.00 -21.92 13.87
C GLU A 128 15.71 -22.44 13.21
N GLY A 129 15.35 -21.89 12.03
CA GLY A 129 14.10 -22.20 11.34
C GLY A 129 12.97 -21.20 11.60
N ASP A 130 13.17 -20.20 12.46
CA ASP A 130 12.20 -19.12 12.64
C ASP A 130 11.91 -18.39 11.30
N VAL A 131 10.64 -18.07 11.08
CA VAL A 131 10.18 -17.43 9.82
C VAL A 131 10.91 -16.13 9.51
N LYS A 132 11.38 -15.39 10.51
CA LYS A 132 12.14 -14.15 10.35
C LYS A 132 13.43 -14.29 9.53
N HIS A 133 13.95 -15.51 9.40
CA HIS A 133 15.07 -15.81 8.49
C HIS A 133 14.64 -15.98 7.02
N TYR A 134 13.33 -16.02 6.71
CA TYR A 134 12.79 -16.39 5.41
C TYR A 134 11.77 -15.43 4.84
N VAL A 135 11.59 -14.24 5.44
CA VAL A 135 10.55 -13.25 5.07
C VAL A 135 10.96 -12.28 3.96
N THR A 136 12.15 -12.44 3.39
CA THR A 136 12.65 -11.51 2.37
C THR A 136 11.77 -11.46 1.11
N THR A 137 11.76 -10.32 0.45
CA THR A 137 11.08 -10.11 -0.83
C THR A 137 11.50 -11.15 -1.89
N ALA A 138 12.76 -11.57 -1.91
CA ALA A 138 13.23 -12.62 -2.81
C ALA A 138 12.64 -14.00 -2.50
N SER A 139 12.43 -14.32 -1.23
CA SER A 139 11.75 -15.56 -0.82
C SER A 139 10.29 -15.55 -1.26
N VAL A 140 9.59 -14.42 -1.06
CA VAL A 140 8.20 -14.24 -1.48
C VAL A 140 8.05 -14.27 -3.00
N ALA A 141 9.00 -13.71 -3.76
CA ALA A 141 9.01 -13.81 -5.22
C ALA A 141 9.08 -15.29 -5.70
N ARG A 142 9.79 -16.16 -4.98
CA ARG A 142 9.77 -17.62 -5.24
C ARG A 142 8.43 -18.24 -4.92
N ASP A 143 7.80 -17.84 -3.82
CA ASP A 143 6.44 -18.30 -3.48
C ASP A 143 5.44 -17.90 -4.56
N MET A 144 5.56 -16.70 -5.12
CA MET A 144 4.69 -16.24 -6.23
C MET A 144 4.89 -17.08 -7.50
N LEU A 145 6.12 -17.52 -7.78
CA LEU A 145 6.39 -18.43 -8.89
C LEU A 145 5.71 -19.79 -8.68
N GLU A 146 5.80 -20.33 -7.47
CA GLU A 146 5.12 -21.58 -7.12
C GLU A 146 3.60 -21.44 -7.18
N LEU A 147 3.04 -20.31 -6.71
CA LEU A 147 1.62 -20.03 -6.83
C LEU A 147 1.17 -20.01 -8.30
N ALA A 148 1.96 -19.41 -9.20
CA ALA A 148 1.64 -19.42 -10.64
C ALA A 148 1.57 -20.84 -11.20
N GLU A 149 2.52 -21.72 -10.84
CA GLU A 149 2.51 -23.12 -11.23
C GLU A 149 1.29 -23.87 -10.66
N LEU A 150 0.96 -23.66 -9.38
CA LEU A 150 -0.20 -24.27 -8.74
C LEU A 150 -1.53 -23.85 -9.41
N PHE A 151 -1.62 -22.60 -9.89
CA PHE A 151 -2.79 -22.16 -10.67
C PHE A 151 -2.85 -22.84 -12.04
N GLY A 152 -1.73 -23.14 -12.68
CA GLY A 152 -1.69 -23.95 -13.89
C GLY A 152 -2.24 -25.35 -13.66
N GLN A 153 -1.81 -26.02 -12.59
CA GLN A 153 -2.33 -27.33 -12.17
C GLN A 153 -3.82 -27.28 -11.83
N TYR A 154 -4.25 -26.25 -11.09
CA TYR A 154 -5.68 -26.02 -10.78
C TYR A 154 -6.51 -25.87 -12.05
N ARG A 155 -6.07 -25.04 -13.01
CA ARG A 155 -6.75 -24.83 -14.28
C ARG A 155 -6.91 -26.12 -15.07
N GLU A 156 -5.90 -26.96 -15.12
CA GLU A 156 -5.97 -28.28 -15.77
C GLU A 156 -6.96 -29.19 -15.07
N ALA A 157 -6.84 -29.35 -13.75
CA ALA A 157 -7.73 -30.20 -12.95
C ALA A 157 -9.21 -29.77 -13.07
N GLU A 158 -9.48 -28.46 -13.01
CA GLU A 158 -10.83 -27.92 -13.13
C GLU A 158 -11.40 -28.08 -14.55
N THR A 159 -10.56 -27.91 -15.58
CA THR A 159 -10.97 -28.20 -16.96
C THR A 159 -11.35 -29.67 -17.12
N TRP A 160 -10.56 -30.59 -16.58
CA TRP A 160 -10.87 -32.01 -16.64
C TRP A 160 -12.17 -32.35 -15.90
N ARG A 161 -12.40 -31.72 -14.74
CA ARG A 161 -13.64 -31.88 -13.99
C ARG A 161 -14.86 -31.45 -14.84
N ILE A 162 -14.83 -30.24 -15.40
CA ILE A 162 -15.93 -29.70 -16.25
C ILE A 162 -16.17 -30.59 -17.46
N LEU A 163 -15.14 -30.96 -18.21
CA LEU A 163 -15.27 -31.78 -19.41
C LEU A 163 -15.81 -33.19 -19.10
N THR A 164 -15.39 -33.77 -17.95
CA THR A 164 -15.87 -35.09 -17.51
C THR A 164 -17.34 -35.04 -17.12
N GLU A 165 -17.76 -34.02 -16.36
CA GLU A 165 -19.16 -33.80 -15.99
C GLU A 165 -20.05 -33.63 -17.22
N ASP A 166 -19.63 -32.81 -18.20
CA ASP A 166 -20.32 -32.62 -19.48
C ASP A 166 -20.46 -33.95 -20.27
N ALA A 167 -19.40 -34.76 -20.28
CA ALA A 167 -19.42 -36.05 -20.97
C ALA A 167 -20.39 -37.05 -20.33
N VAL A 168 -20.39 -37.11 -18.97
CA VAL A 168 -21.34 -37.95 -18.21
C VAL A 168 -22.78 -37.52 -18.48
N GLN A 169 -23.08 -36.23 -18.39
CA GLN A 169 -24.42 -35.71 -18.68
C GLN A 169 -24.91 -36.05 -20.12
N LYS A 170 -24.01 -35.94 -21.10
CA LYS A 170 -24.31 -36.30 -22.50
C LYS A 170 -24.52 -37.81 -22.66
N CYS A 171 -23.74 -38.64 -21.96
CA CYS A 171 -23.92 -40.08 -21.92
C CYS A 171 -25.29 -40.46 -21.34
N ASP A 172 -25.65 -39.91 -20.20
CA ASP A 172 -26.94 -40.19 -19.53
C ASP A 172 -28.14 -39.71 -20.33
N LYS A 173 -28.02 -38.53 -20.97
CA LYS A 173 -29.14 -37.93 -21.72
C LYS A 173 -29.33 -38.49 -23.10
N TYR A 174 -28.26 -38.84 -23.80
CA TYR A 174 -28.29 -39.19 -25.22
C TYR A 174 -27.79 -40.61 -25.54
N GLY A 175 -27.33 -41.39 -24.52
CA GLY A 175 -26.74 -42.71 -24.72
C GLY A 175 -25.41 -42.72 -25.46
N ILE A 176 -24.76 -41.55 -25.62
CA ILE A 176 -23.50 -41.38 -26.34
C ILE A 176 -22.37 -41.34 -25.32
N CYS A 177 -21.85 -42.51 -24.95
CA CYS A 177 -20.71 -42.62 -24.02
C CYS A 177 -19.40 -42.69 -24.81
N ALA A 178 -18.74 -41.57 -25.01
CA ALA A 178 -17.45 -41.51 -25.68
C ALA A 178 -16.28 -41.63 -24.67
N SER A 179 -15.27 -42.41 -25.03
CA SER A 179 -13.99 -42.34 -24.34
C SER A 179 -13.35 -41.01 -24.66
N MET A 180 -13.17 -40.16 -23.63
CA MET A 180 -12.62 -38.82 -23.81
C MET A 180 -11.12 -38.82 -23.49
N LYS A 181 -10.31 -38.34 -24.42
CA LYS A 181 -8.91 -38.01 -24.16
C LYS A 181 -8.88 -36.60 -23.58
N LEU A 182 -8.49 -36.48 -22.31
CA LEU A 182 -8.33 -35.19 -21.66
C LEU A 182 -7.14 -34.42 -22.24
N PRO A 183 -7.27 -33.13 -22.54
CA PRO A 183 -6.16 -32.34 -23.05
C PRO A 183 -5.11 -32.10 -21.95
N GLU A 184 -3.85 -32.06 -22.33
CA GLU A 184 -2.77 -31.53 -21.49
C GLU A 184 -2.81 -29.99 -21.63
N ILE A 185 -3.04 -29.30 -20.52
CA ILE A 185 -3.23 -27.84 -20.47
C ILE A 185 -2.11 -27.17 -19.70
N TYR A 186 -1.61 -27.84 -18.67
CA TYR A 186 -0.53 -27.38 -17.84
C TYR A 186 0.79 -28.02 -18.25
N VAL A 187 1.82 -27.19 -18.48
CA VAL A 187 3.18 -27.63 -18.71
C VAL A 187 4.06 -27.07 -17.58
N PRO A 188 4.66 -27.93 -16.73
CA PRO A 188 5.49 -27.47 -15.63
C PRO A 188 6.60 -26.52 -16.08
N GLY A 189 6.79 -25.43 -15.35
CA GLY A 189 7.82 -24.44 -15.62
C GLY A 189 7.48 -23.42 -16.71
N THR A 190 6.24 -23.36 -17.19
CA THR A 190 5.84 -22.42 -18.26
C THR A 190 4.81 -21.37 -17.85
N GLU A 191 4.17 -21.54 -16.68
CA GLU A 191 3.15 -20.58 -16.22
C GLU A 191 3.75 -19.19 -15.99
N LYS A 192 3.03 -18.16 -16.40
CA LYS A 192 3.44 -16.76 -16.27
C LYS A 192 2.58 -16.04 -15.24
N LEU A 193 3.23 -15.25 -14.41
CA LEU A 193 2.60 -14.47 -13.37
C LEU A 193 1.83 -13.29 -13.96
N GLN A 194 0.55 -13.12 -13.57
CA GLN A 194 -0.17 -11.87 -13.66
C GLN A 194 -0.28 -11.26 -12.26
N TYR A 195 0.00 -9.97 -12.12
CA TYR A 195 0.16 -9.35 -10.82
C TYR A 195 -0.15 -7.86 -10.86
N TRP A 196 -0.80 -7.37 -9.82
CA TRP A 196 -0.94 -5.94 -9.55
C TRP A 196 -0.45 -5.66 -8.13
N GLY A 197 0.65 -4.94 -8.05
CA GLY A 197 1.29 -4.58 -6.78
C GLY A 197 1.28 -3.09 -6.57
N PHE A 198 0.95 -2.67 -5.34
CA PHE A 198 0.91 -1.28 -4.92
C PHE A 198 2.06 -0.98 -3.95
N SER A 199 2.68 0.21 -4.06
CA SER A 199 3.69 0.66 -3.11
C SER A 199 4.85 -0.36 -2.98
N TYR A 200 5.14 -0.89 -1.79
CA TYR A 200 6.11 -1.99 -1.64
C TYR A 200 5.81 -3.20 -2.56
N GLY A 201 4.54 -3.45 -2.90
CA GLY A 201 4.19 -4.49 -3.86
C GLY A 201 4.86 -4.30 -5.23
N THR A 202 5.28 -3.08 -5.58
CA THR A 202 6.06 -2.81 -6.79
C THR A 202 7.51 -3.28 -6.66
N LEU A 203 8.09 -3.22 -5.46
CA LEU A 203 9.39 -3.84 -5.18
C LEU A 203 9.30 -5.36 -5.32
N LEU A 204 8.24 -5.98 -4.77
CA LEU A 204 8.01 -7.42 -4.89
C LEU A 204 7.86 -7.84 -6.36
N GLY A 205 7.04 -7.11 -7.14
CA GLY A 205 6.87 -7.38 -8.58
C GLY A 205 8.13 -7.17 -9.39
N SER A 206 8.92 -6.12 -9.12
CA SER A 206 10.19 -5.88 -9.81
C SER A 206 11.28 -6.87 -9.41
N THR A 207 11.26 -7.36 -8.15
CA THR A 207 12.13 -8.45 -7.70
C THR A 207 11.79 -9.74 -8.44
N PHE A 208 10.49 -10.09 -8.52
CA PHE A 208 10.04 -11.24 -9.31
C PHE A 208 10.48 -11.14 -10.77
N ALA A 209 10.24 -10.00 -11.42
CA ALA A 209 10.61 -9.76 -12.81
C ALA A 209 12.14 -9.84 -13.05
N SER A 210 12.91 -9.42 -12.05
CA SER A 210 14.38 -9.52 -12.11
C SER A 210 14.88 -10.96 -11.95
N MET A 211 14.24 -11.75 -11.07
CA MET A 211 14.62 -13.14 -10.79
C MET A 211 14.13 -14.12 -11.87
N PHE A 212 12.95 -13.86 -12.42
CA PHE A 212 12.22 -14.75 -13.33
C PHE A 212 11.68 -14.00 -14.56
N PRO A 213 12.54 -13.38 -15.38
CA PRO A 213 12.09 -12.50 -16.46
C PRO A 213 11.27 -13.22 -17.55
N ASP A 214 11.51 -14.48 -17.80
CA ASP A 214 10.75 -15.35 -18.72
C ASP A 214 9.37 -15.76 -18.18
N ARG A 215 9.13 -15.53 -16.88
CA ARG A 215 7.90 -15.90 -16.20
C ARG A 215 6.95 -14.69 -15.99
N VAL A 216 7.28 -13.55 -16.55
CA VAL A 216 6.43 -12.34 -16.52
C VAL A 216 5.27 -12.47 -17.51
N GLY A 217 4.04 -12.46 -17.00
CA GLY A 217 2.80 -12.43 -17.79
C GLY A 217 2.29 -11.01 -17.96
N ARG A 218 1.65 -10.47 -16.95
CA ARG A 218 1.16 -9.09 -16.86
C ARG A 218 1.49 -8.53 -15.49
N LEU A 219 2.32 -7.51 -15.43
CA LEU A 219 2.68 -6.85 -14.17
C LEU A 219 2.28 -5.38 -14.23
N VAL A 220 1.34 -4.97 -13.38
CA VAL A 220 1.03 -3.58 -13.08
C VAL A 220 1.68 -3.23 -11.75
N LEU A 221 2.58 -2.24 -11.76
CA LEU A 221 3.36 -1.81 -10.61
C LEU A 221 3.05 -0.34 -10.32
N ASP A 222 2.21 -0.10 -9.31
CA ASP A 222 1.54 1.16 -9.02
C ASP A 222 2.07 1.81 -7.75
N GLY A 223 2.60 3.03 -7.86
CA GLY A 223 3.32 3.69 -6.77
C GLY A 223 4.71 3.08 -6.58
N VAL A 224 5.66 3.41 -7.45
CA VAL A 224 6.87 2.62 -7.68
C VAL A 224 7.98 2.92 -6.68
N VAL A 225 8.43 1.90 -5.97
CA VAL A 225 9.61 1.94 -5.11
C VAL A 225 10.89 1.82 -5.94
N HIS A 226 11.89 2.66 -5.67
CA HIS A 226 13.22 2.52 -6.27
C HIS A 226 14.01 1.38 -5.60
N GLY A 227 14.07 0.23 -6.27
CA GLY A 227 14.60 -1.00 -5.70
C GLY A 227 16.02 -0.88 -5.14
N SER A 228 16.95 -0.26 -5.88
CA SER A 228 18.34 -0.12 -5.41
C SER A 228 18.48 0.78 -4.18
N ASN A 229 17.66 1.84 -4.05
CA ASN A 229 17.67 2.71 -2.88
C ASN A 229 17.08 2.00 -1.64
N TYR A 230 16.04 1.20 -1.85
CA TYR A 230 15.43 0.34 -0.82
C TYR A 230 16.44 -0.70 -0.31
N MET A 231 17.10 -1.47 -1.22
CA MET A 231 18.06 -2.52 -0.83
C MET A 231 19.29 -1.97 -0.09
N LYS A 232 19.64 -0.70 -0.29
CA LYS A 232 20.69 -0.02 0.48
C LYS A 232 20.24 0.47 1.85
N THR A 233 18.99 0.24 2.24
CA THR A 233 18.39 0.70 3.49
C THR A 233 18.44 2.23 3.66
N LEU A 234 18.37 2.98 2.54
CA LEU A 234 18.47 4.44 2.54
C LEU A 234 17.10 5.12 2.50
N TRP A 235 16.21 4.66 1.65
CA TRP A 235 14.85 5.17 1.39
C TRP A 235 14.75 6.69 1.17
N SER A 236 15.86 7.33 0.80
CA SER A 236 15.91 8.78 0.51
C SER A 236 15.14 9.15 -0.76
N ASP A 237 15.12 8.24 -1.75
CA ASP A 237 14.45 8.46 -3.02
C ASP A 237 12.91 8.47 -2.91
N ASN A 238 12.39 8.10 -1.76
CA ASN A 238 10.95 8.09 -1.50
C ASN A 238 10.36 9.50 -1.29
N LEU A 239 11.14 10.46 -0.80
CA LEU A 239 10.64 11.75 -0.31
C LEU A 239 10.70 12.89 -1.32
N HIS A 240 11.09 12.63 -2.58
CA HIS A 240 11.33 13.71 -3.55
C HIS A 240 10.08 14.54 -3.90
N ASP A 241 8.89 13.93 -3.89
CA ASP A 241 7.64 14.62 -4.22
C ASP A 241 6.75 14.90 -2.99
N THR A 242 7.24 14.62 -1.76
CA THR A 242 6.47 14.84 -0.52
C THR A 242 6.08 16.31 -0.35
N GLU A 243 7.03 17.23 -0.49
CA GLU A 243 6.75 18.66 -0.38
C GLU A 243 5.92 19.20 -1.55
N LYS A 244 6.00 18.56 -2.71
CA LYS A 244 5.12 18.87 -3.85
C LYS A 244 3.67 18.49 -3.53
N THR A 245 3.45 17.33 -2.88
CA THR A 245 2.12 16.93 -2.42
C THR A 245 1.58 17.90 -1.36
N MET A 246 2.43 18.30 -0.39
CA MET A 246 2.08 19.32 0.61
C MET A 246 1.73 20.68 -0.06
N ARG A 247 2.45 21.03 -1.13
CA ARG A 247 2.18 22.25 -1.90
C ARG A 247 0.80 22.21 -2.54
N HIS A 248 0.37 21.07 -3.07
CA HIS A 248 -1.00 20.89 -3.58
C HIS A 248 -2.06 21.20 -2.52
N PHE A 249 -1.84 20.83 -1.26
CA PHE A 249 -2.74 21.20 -0.17
C PHE A 249 -2.88 22.72 -0.05
N TYR A 250 -1.77 23.44 0.06
CA TYR A 250 -1.80 24.90 0.23
C TYR A 250 -2.36 25.62 -1.00
N ASP A 251 -1.99 25.20 -2.20
CA ASP A 251 -2.47 25.79 -3.45
C ASP A 251 -3.99 25.64 -3.58
N ARG A 252 -4.52 24.43 -3.32
CA ARG A 252 -5.95 24.17 -3.39
C ARG A 252 -6.74 24.85 -2.29
N CYS A 253 -6.24 24.87 -1.07
CA CYS A 253 -6.88 25.59 0.03
C CYS A 253 -6.96 27.11 -0.28
N ALA A 254 -5.92 27.72 -0.81
CA ALA A 254 -5.93 29.12 -1.24
C ALA A 254 -6.93 29.38 -2.37
N GLU A 255 -7.00 28.47 -3.36
CA GLU A 255 -7.90 28.57 -4.52
C GLU A 255 -9.37 28.54 -4.13
N VAL A 256 -9.77 27.61 -3.24
CA VAL A 256 -11.18 27.46 -2.82
C VAL A 256 -11.59 28.46 -1.76
N GLY A 257 -10.64 29.07 -1.05
CA GLY A 257 -10.85 30.11 -0.07
C GLY A 257 -11.59 29.69 1.21
N PRO A 258 -11.91 30.65 2.10
CA PRO A 258 -12.37 30.37 3.48
C PRO A 258 -13.74 29.70 3.60
N ASN A 259 -14.55 29.71 2.57
CA ASN A 259 -15.86 29.05 2.59
C ASN A 259 -15.77 27.52 2.50
N VAL A 260 -14.65 26.99 1.93
CA VAL A 260 -14.43 25.57 1.70
C VAL A 260 -13.21 25.07 2.48
N CYS A 261 -12.15 25.89 2.56
CA CYS A 261 -10.97 25.58 3.37
C CYS A 261 -10.93 26.49 4.60
N PRO A 262 -11.27 26.00 5.81
CA PRO A 262 -11.35 26.83 7.01
C PRO A 262 -9.98 27.33 7.52
N LEU A 263 -8.88 26.83 6.98
CA LEU A 263 -7.53 27.34 7.26
C LEU A 263 -7.27 28.67 6.55
N ALA A 264 -7.93 28.90 5.41
CA ALA A 264 -7.76 30.12 4.61
C ALA A 264 -8.47 31.33 5.24
N ASP A 265 -7.90 32.50 5.02
CA ASP A 265 -8.56 33.81 5.20
C ASP A 265 -8.85 34.41 3.81
N HIS A 266 -9.61 35.50 3.77
CA HIS A 266 -9.85 36.21 2.49
C HIS A 266 -8.52 36.62 1.86
N ASN A 267 -8.31 36.23 0.59
CA ASN A 267 -7.11 36.50 -0.21
C ASN A 267 -5.81 35.83 0.31
N SER A 268 -5.89 34.78 1.13
CA SER A 268 -4.72 33.99 1.53
C SER A 268 -4.05 33.39 0.29
N THR A 269 -2.74 33.53 0.19
CA THR A 269 -1.92 32.78 -0.77
C THR A 269 -1.50 31.45 -0.17
N ALA A 270 -1.04 30.53 -1.02
CA ALA A 270 -0.47 29.27 -0.55
C ALA A 270 0.71 29.48 0.42
N ALA A 271 1.52 30.51 0.22
CA ALA A 271 2.63 30.85 1.12
C ALA A 271 2.14 31.36 2.48
N ASP A 272 1.05 32.11 2.54
CA ASP A 272 0.43 32.54 3.80
C ASP A 272 -0.11 31.34 4.59
N LEU A 273 -0.74 30.39 3.90
CA LEU A 273 -1.26 29.16 4.52
C LEU A 273 -0.15 28.26 5.04
N GLU A 274 0.93 28.12 4.28
CA GLU A 274 2.14 27.41 4.73
C GLU A 274 2.75 28.05 5.98
N ALA A 275 2.89 29.38 5.98
CA ALA A 275 3.39 30.13 7.13
C ALA A 275 2.47 29.98 8.35
N LYS A 276 1.15 30.02 8.15
CA LYS A 276 0.13 29.81 9.20
C LYS A 276 0.24 28.41 9.80
N ALA A 277 0.34 27.36 8.97
CA ALA A 277 0.52 25.99 9.42
C ALA A 277 1.83 25.81 10.22
N LYS A 278 2.94 26.35 9.73
CA LYS A 278 4.23 26.35 10.45
C LYS A 278 4.15 27.05 11.81
N ALA A 279 3.45 28.19 11.89
CA ALA A 279 3.26 28.92 13.14
C ALA A 279 2.42 28.10 14.14
N ILE A 280 1.36 27.42 13.69
CA ILE A 280 0.55 26.51 14.52
C ILE A 280 1.43 25.39 15.08
N LEU A 281 2.21 24.71 14.24
CA LEU A 281 3.11 23.65 14.64
C LEU A 281 4.17 24.13 15.64
N ALA A 282 4.76 25.32 15.41
CA ALA A 282 5.75 25.91 16.33
C ALA A 282 5.12 26.21 17.72
N LYS A 283 3.89 26.71 17.76
CA LYS A 283 3.16 26.92 19.00
C LYS A 283 2.89 25.60 19.72
N MET A 284 2.45 24.57 19.01
CA MET A 284 2.13 23.25 19.57
C MET A 284 3.35 22.53 20.13
N TYR A 285 4.53 22.77 19.58
CA TYR A 285 5.77 22.16 20.07
C TYR A 285 6.00 22.44 21.57
N HIS A 286 5.66 23.64 22.02
CA HIS A 286 5.82 24.07 23.40
C HIS A 286 4.51 24.01 24.22
N ASN A 287 3.36 24.03 23.54
CA ASN A 287 2.04 24.06 24.16
C ASN A 287 1.12 23.00 23.51
N PRO A 288 1.31 21.72 23.85
CA PRO A 288 0.40 20.67 23.39
C PRO A 288 -1.05 20.96 23.81
N ILE A 289 -1.99 20.52 22.98
CA ILE A 289 -3.42 20.75 23.22
C ILE A 289 -3.96 19.67 24.15
N GLN A 290 -4.64 20.08 25.22
CA GLN A 290 -5.35 19.17 26.09
C GLN A 290 -6.69 18.78 25.48
N VAL A 291 -7.02 17.49 25.50
CA VAL A 291 -8.29 16.96 25.04
C VAL A 291 -9.05 16.41 26.25
N LYS A 292 -10.24 16.97 26.50
CA LYS A 292 -11.13 16.53 27.58
C LYS A 292 -12.12 15.51 27.02
N GLY A 293 -12.27 14.38 27.68
CA GLY A 293 -13.18 13.31 27.29
C GLY A 293 -13.29 12.24 28.36
N GLU A 294 -13.94 11.15 28.06
CA GLU A 294 -13.97 9.97 28.93
C GLU A 294 -12.55 9.48 29.24
N PHE A 295 -11.68 9.57 28.22
CA PHE A 295 -10.24 9.33 28.34
C PHE A 295 -9.51 10.64 28.06
N PRO A 296 -8.90 11.28 29.09
CA PRO A 296 -8.14 12.50 28.87
C PRO A 296 -6.91 12.22 28.02
N GLU A 297 -6.68 13.06 27.01
CA GLU A 297 -5.58 12.94 26.07
C GLU A 297 -4.85 14.27 25.86
N VAL A 298 -3.68 14.18 25.23
CA VAL A 298 -2.87 15.33 24.83
C VAL A 298 -2.50 15.20 23.36
N VAL A 299 -2.87 16.20 22.55
CA VAL A 299 -2.40 16.31 21.16
C VAL A 299 -1.04 16.97 21.14
N THR A 300 -0.04 16.22 20.74
CA THR A 300 1.33 16.70 20.65
C THR A 300 1.68 17.19 19.25
N TRP A 301 2.79 17.91 19.13
CA TRP A 301 3.39 18.25 17.84
C TRP A 301 3.65 17.01 16.96
N SER A 302 4.06 15.89 17.56
CA SER A 302 4.29 14.63 16.85
C SER A 302 3.02 14.10 16.23
N ASP A 303 1.88 14.17 16.92
CA ASP A 303 0.59 13.67 16.45
C ASP A 303 0.14 14.44 15.22
N VAL A 304 0.26 15.75 15.25
CA VAL A 304 -0.14 16.59 14.11
C VAL A 304 0.76 16.34 12.90
N ARG A 305 2.07 16.23 13.11
CA ARG A 305 3.01 15.90 12.03
C ARG A 305 2.70 14.55 11.39
N LEU A 306 2.38 13.57 12.21
CA LEU A 306 2.02 12.24 11.77
C LEU A 306 0.68 12.25 11.00
N PHE A 307 -0.31 12.99 11.49
CA PHE A 307 -1.57 13.18 10.78
C PHE A 307 -1.35 13.87 9.42
N MET A 308 -0.55 14.93 9.38
CA MET A 308 -0.22 15.61 8.12
C MET A 308 0.41 14.65 7.12
N PHE A 309 1.36 13.82 7.57
CA PHE A 309 1.97 12.80 6.71
C PHE A 309 0.94 11.83 6.14
N MET A 310 0.06 11.29 7.00
CA MET A 310 -0.98 10.37 6.55
C MET A 310 -1.97 11.04 5.58
N ALA A 311 -2.27 12.31 5.77
CA ALA A 311 -3.14 13.07 4.88
C ALA A 311 -2.61 13.19 3.45
N LEU A 312 -1.28 13.10 3.27
CA LEU A 312 -0.68 13.15 1.94
C LEU A 312 -0.94 11.90 1.09
N TYR A 313 -1.30 10.77 1.71
CA TYR A 313 -1.63 9.54 0.97
C TYR A 313 -2.95 9.68 0.21
N GLU A 314 -3.95 10.34 0.82
CA GLU A 314 -5.31 10.45 0.27
C GLU A 314 -5.85 11.89 0.28
N PRO A 315 -5.31 12.75 -0.57
CA PRO A 315 -5.64 14.17 -0.62
C PRO A 315 -7.13 14.48 -0.75
N LEU A 316 -7.90 13.66 -1.48
CA LEU A 316 -9.33 13.89 -1.70
C LEU A 316 -10.13 13.92 -0.40
N HIS A 317 -9.83 13.00 0.51
CA HIS A 317 -10.55 12.85 1.79
C HIS A 317 -9.85 13.57 2.93
N ALA A 318 -8.52 13.53 2.96
CA ALA A 318 -7.76 13.96 4.12
C ALA A 318 -7.34 15.45 4.09
N PHE A 319 -7.26 16.10 2.93
CA PHE A 319 -6.95 17.53 2.88
C PHE A 319 -8.02 18.42 3.53
N PRO A 320 -9.34 18.21 3.29
CA PRO A 320 -10.37 18.94 4.03
C PRO A 320 -10.26 18.75 5.55
N LEU A 321 -10.03 17.52 6.02
CA LEU A 321 -9.86 17.22 7.43
C LEU A 321 -8.61 17.87 8.02
N MET A 322 -7.50 17.89 7.28
CA MET A 322 -6.26 18.57 7.69
C MET A 322 -6.46 20.08 7.82
N ALA A 323 -7.23 20.68 6.91
CA ALA A 323 -7.56 22.10 6.98
C ALA A 323 -8.44 22.43 8.19
N GLU A 324 -9.46 21.62 8.49
CA GLU A 324 -10.32 21.75 9.67
C GLU A 324 -9.49 21.66 10.96
N MET A 325 -8.64 20.63 11.06
CA MET A 325 -7.78 20.39 12.21
C MET A 325 -6.82 21.56 12.45
N LEU A 326 -6.08 21.99 11.42
CA LEU A 326 -5.14 23.11 11.55
C LEU A 326 -5.86 24.41 11.90
N ALA A 327 -7.04 24.66 11.33
CA ALA A 327 -7.84 25.84 11.66
C ALA A 327 -8.33 25.85 13.10
N ALA A 328 -8.81 24.71 13.62
CA ALA A 328 -9.23 24.55 15.01
C ALA A 328 -8.08 24.82 15.98
N MET A 329 -6.91 24.24 15.72
CA MET A 329 -5.68 24.47 16.48
C MET A 329 -5.25 25.94 16.48
N GLY A 330 -5.36 26.61 15.31
CA GLY A 330 -5.03 28.02 15.17
C GLY A 330 -5.92 28.93 16.02
N ARG A 331 -7.21 28.59 16.17
CA ARG A 331 -8.17 29.30 17.04
C ARG A 331 -7.99 29.00 18.52
N GLY A 332 -7.26 27.93 18.88
CA GLY A 332 -7.17 27.46 20.25
C GLY A 332 -8.47 26.80 20.72
N ASP A 333 -9.20 26.16 19.81
CA ASP A 333 -10.44 25.46 20.11
C ASP A 333 -10.12 24.16 20.85
N GLU A 334 -10.29 24.21 22.20
CA GLU A 334 -10.00 23.10 23.10
C GLU A 334 -11.19 22.14 23.26
N ASP A 335 -12.38 22.54 22.77
CA ASP A 335 -13.64 21.91 23.09
C ASP A 335 -14.23 21.08 21.92
N GLY A 336 -13.73 19.89 21.68
CA GLY A 336 -14.54 18.82 21.11
C GLY A 336 -14.25 18.37 19.68
N GLU A 337 -13.66 19.15 18.76
CA GLU A 337 -13.32 18.62 17.41
C GLU A 337 -12.09 17.71 17.45
N MET A 338 -11.09 18.07 18.25
CA MET A 338 -9.87 17.27 18.42
C MET A 338 -10.11 15.95 19.16
N GLU A 339 -11.10 15.91 20.06
CA GLU A 339 -11.49 14.68 20.75
C GLU A 339 -11.88 13.57 19.77
N ARG A 340 -12.58 13.93 18.69
CA ARG A 340 -13.02 12.96 17.65
C ARG A 340 -11.87 12.29 16.90
N TYR A 341 -10.73 12.95 16.78
CA TYR A 341 -9.59 12.43 16.02
C TYR A 341 -8.64 11.62 16.87
N LEU A 342 -8.67 11.77 18.20
CA LEU A 342 -7.63 11.26 19.08
C LEU A 342 -8.17 10.50 20.30
N THR A 343 -9.51 10.39 20.45
CA THR A 343 -10.11 9.60 21.53
C THR A 343 -9.60 8.16 21.50
N GLY A 344 -9.03 7.72 22.61
CA GLY A 344 -8.52 6.37 22.75
C GLY A 344 -7.12 6.12 22.15
N LYS A 345 -6.38 7.17 21.80
CA LYS A 345 -5.01 7.09 21.29
C LYS A 345 -4.10 6.17 22.14
N HIS A 346 -4.14 6.31 23.44
CA HIS A 346 -3.36 5.52 24.38
C HIS A 346 -4.22 4.53 25.19
N PHE A 347 -5.45 4.28 24.74
CA PHE A 347 -6.33 3.34 25.40
C PHE A 347 -5.98 1.90 25.04
N PHE A 348 -5.73 1.09 26.06
CA PHE A 348 -5.56 -0.34 25.94
C PHE A 348 -6.49 -1.07 26.89
N ALA A 349 -7.37 -1.92 26.37
CA ALA A 349 -8.18 -2.83 27.15
C ALA A 349 -7.60 -4.25 27.04
N CYS A 350 -7.28 -4.86 28.18
CA CYS A 350 -6.97 -6.29 28.21
C CYS A 350 -8.17 -7.08 27.72
N ALA A 351 -7.94 -8.10 26.87
CA ALA A 351 -9.00 -9.02 26.47
C ALA A 351 -9.62 -9.67 27.72
N ALA A 352 -10.95 -9.60 27.85
CA ALA A 352 -11.68 -10.13 29.02
C ALA A 352 -11.62 -11.66 29.17
N SER A 353 -11.20 -12.38 28.15
CA SER A 353 -10.95 -13.83 28.17
C SER A 353 -9.45 -14.08 28.31
N GLY A 354 -9.01 -14.75 29.34
CA GLY A 354 -7.62 -15.01 29.71
C GLY A 354 -6.79 -15.83 28.69
N ASN A 355 -7.17 -15.85 27.43
CA ASN A 355 -6.40 -16.34 26.30
C ASN A 355 -5.71 -15.16 25.58
N ASP A 356 -4.71 -14.58 26.22
CA ASP A 356 -3.78 -13.59 25.63
C ASP A 356 -2.85 -14.23 24.55
N THR A 357 -3.14 -15.49 24.17
CA THR A 357 -2.41 -16.24 23.13
C THR A 357 -2.86 -15.89 21.70
N ASN A 358 -3.98 -15.17 21.52
CA ASN A 358 -4.29 -14.57 20.23
C ASN A 358 -3.34 -13.38 20.02
N VAL A 359 -2.15 -13.71 19.56
CA VAL A 359 -1.23 -12.72 18.98
C VAL A 359 -1.90 -12.24 17.69
N ALA A 360 -2.78 -11.24 17.84
CA ALA A 360 -3.41 -10.61 16.70
C ALA A 360 -2.33 -10.19 15.69
N GLN A 361 -2.65 -10.33 14.43
CA GLN A 361 -1.89 -9.89 13.26
C GLN A 361 -0.98 -8.69 13.55
N VAL A 362 0.32 -8.83 13.31
CA VAL A 362 1.31 -7.83 13.70
C VAL A 362 2.04 -7.33 12.47
N ASP A 363 1.38 -6.41 11.79
CA ASP A 363 1.90 -5.83 10.55
C ASP A 363 3.24 -5.11 10.78
N GLY A 364 3.41 -4.43 11.92
CA GLY A 364 4.63 -3.65 12.24
C GLY A 364 5.89 -4.48 12.43
N GLU A 365 5.82 -5.61 13.15
CA GLU A 365 6.98 -6.49 13.36
C GLU A 365 7.36 -7.22 12.07
N ALA A 366 6.36 -7.69 11.31
CA ALA A 366 6.57 -8.30 10.01
C ALA A 366 7.17 -7.29 9.02
N SER A 367 6.67 -6.05 8.98
CA SER A 367 7.21 -4.97 8.14
C SER A 367 8.67 -4.70 8.44
N MET A 368 9.03 -4.59 9.74
CA MET A 368 10.41 -4.41 10.18
C MET A 368 11.28 -5.61 9.77
N ALA A 369 10.81 -6.83 9.99
CA ALA A 369 11.53 -8.04 9.63
C ALA A 369 11.82 -8.09 8.12
N ILE A 370 10.85 -7.75 7.27
CA ILE A 370 11.01 -7.73 5.81
C ILE A 370 11.99 -6.65 5.39
N MET A 371 11.74 -5.39 5.77
CA MET A 371 12.57 -4.24 5.36
C MET A 371 14.04 -4.42 5.77
N CYS A 372 14.27 -4.87 6.99
CA CYS A 372 15.61 -5.00 7.54
C CYS A 372 16.34 -6.27 7.10
N SER A 373 15.59 -7.30 6.64
CA SER A 373 16.18 -8.50 6.04
C SER A 373 16.46 -8.34 4.54
N ASP A 374 15.66 -7.55 3.83
CA ASP A 374 15.90 -7.23 2.42
C ASP A 374 17.09 -6.30 2.25
N GLY A 375 17.15 -5.25 3.07
CA GLY A 375 18.13 -4.19 2.98
C GLY A 375 19.53 -4.62 3.43
N ASP A 376 20.52 -3.79 3.10
CA ASP A 376 21.89 -3.99 3.58
C ASP A 376 21.94 -3.91 5.12
N PRO A 377 22.74 -4.78 5.78
CA PRO A 377 22.92 -4.74 7.21
C PRO A 377 23.37 -3.36 7.72
N GLN A 378 22.83 -2.93 8.84
CA GLN A 378 23.12 -1.62 9.42
C GLN A 378 23.97 -1.71 10.70
N ASP A 379 24.72 -2.79 10.91
CA ASP A 379 25.53 -3.05 12.10
C ASP A 379 26.63 -1.99 12.36
N TYR A 380 27.01 -1.28 11.29
CA TYR A 380 28.01 -0.21 11.33
C TYR A 380 27.41 1.16 11.67
N LEU A 381 26.08 1.27 11.70
CA LEU A 381 25.40 2.53 11.96
C LEU A 381 25.41 2.81 13.46
N ASP A 382 25.99 3.94 13.84
CA ASP A 382 25.93 4.48 15.19
C ASP A 382 24.91 5.63 15.28
N ILE A 383 24.76 6.19 16.46
CA ILE A 383 23.79 7.25 16.72
C ILE A 383 24.12 8.54 15.93
N ASP A 384 25.41 8.85 15.73
CA ASP A 384 25.84 10.03 14.98
C ASP A 384 25.54 9.87 13.50
N GLY A 385 25.81 8.69 12.93
CA GLY A 385 25.42 8.34 11.57
C GLY A 385 23.92 8.32 11.37
N MET A 386 23.14 7.97 12.40
CA MET A 386 21.68 8.04 12.37
C MET A 386 21.19 9.49 12.39
N ASP A 387 21.79 10.39 13.17
CA ASP A 387 21.46 11.82 13.15
C ASP A 387 21.77 12.42 11.78
N GLU A 388 22.94 12.11 11.21
CA GLU A 388 23.31 12.57 9.85
C GLU A 388 22.27 12.09 8.80
N HIS A 389 21.84 10.83 8.88
CA HIS A 389 20.83 10.28 7.98
C HIS A 389 19.49 11.01 8.15
N TRP A 390 19.02 11.21 9.37
CA TRP A 390 17.81 11.97 9.65
C TRP A 390 17.88 13.38 9.06
N ARG A 391 18.99 14.12 9.31
CA ARG A 391 19.18 15.48 8.76
C ARG A 391 19.13 15.52 7.24
N LYS A 392 19.66 14.49 6.57
CA LYS A 392 19.57 14.36 5.11
C LYS A 392 18.12 14.20 4.64
N LEU A 393 17.34 13.35 5.32
CA LEU A 393 15.93 13.17 4.97
C LEU A 393 15.09 14.41 5.30
N ASP A 394 15.36 15.08 6.38
CA ASP A 394 14.68 16.32 6.78
C ASP A 394 14.99 17.47 5.81
N ALA A 395 16.18 17.49 5.20
CA ALA A 395 16.52 18.43 4.14
C ALA A 395 15.78 18.12 2.82
N ILE A 396 15.43 16.87 2.53
CA ILE A 396 14.62 16.48 1.36
C ILE A 396 13.16 16.83 1.63
N SER A 397 12.64 16.44 2.79
CA SER A 397 11.27 16.71 3.21
C SER A 397 11.20 17.10 4.69
N PRO A 398 11.12 18.40 5.00
CA PRO A 398 10.89 18.87 6.37
C PRO A 398 9.55 18.37 6.95
N THR A 399 8.59 18.03 6.11
CA THR A 399 7.29 17.51 6.54
C THR A 399 7.36 16.07 7.04
N VAL A 400 8.16 15.19 6.40
CA VAL A 400 8.11 13.73 6.63
C VAL A 400 9.46 13.14 7.03
N GLY A 401 10.58 13.79 6.76
CA GLY A 401 11.93 13.25 6.94
C GLY A 401 12.18 12.67 8.32
N ALA A 402 11.72 13.34 9.38
CA ALA A 402 11.84 12.89 10.77
C ALA A 402 11.15 11.53 11.03
N MET A 403 9.99 11.29 10.41
CA MET A 403 9.26 10.02 10.53
C MET A 403 9.90 8.95 9.66
N TRP A 404 10.26 9.30 8.42
CA TRP A 404 10.84 8.37 7.45
C TRP A 404 12.20 7.81 7.89
N ALA A 405 13.00 8.61 8.59
CA ALA A 405 14.27 8.19 9.19
C ALA A 405 14.11 7.01 10.18
N GLY A 406 12.93 6.84 10.77
CA GLY A 406 12.57 5.73 11.64
C GLY A 406 12.72 4.35 10.98
N HIS A 407 12.52 4.23 9.67
CA HIS A 407 12.69 2.96 8.94
C HIS A 407 14.13 2.45 9.05
N ARG A 408 15.12 3.29 8.74
CA ARG A 408 16.53 2.92 8.88
C ARG A 408 16.94 2.69 10.31
N MET A 409 16.41 3.50 11.23
CA MET A 409 16.66 3.35 12.67
C MET A 409 16.22 1.97 13.17
N ASN A 410 15.03 1.50 12.77
CA ASN A 410 14.53 0.18 13.14
C ASN A 410 15.48 -0.93 12.67
N CYS A 411 16.12 -0.76 11.50
CA CYS A 411 17.06 -1.75 10.97
C CYS A 411 18.44 -1.72 11.64
N ALA A 412 18.82 -0.64 12.30
CA ALA A 412 20.07 -0.59 13.05
C ALA A 412 20.11 -1.61 14.21
N GLY A 413 18.96 -1.83 14.87
CA GLY A 413 18.84 -2.86 15.92
C GLY A 413 18.59 -4.28 15.41
N TRP A 414 18.33 -4.47 14.12
CA TRP A 414 17.93 -5.76 13.55
C TRP A 414 19.15 -6.62 13.19
N THR A 415 19.42 -7.66 13.97
CA THR A 415 20.58 -8.56 13.77
C THR A 415 20.24 -9.92 13.19
N ILE A 416 18.95 -10.22 12.98
CA ILE A 416 18.50 -11.48 12.35
C ILE A 416 18.89 -11.44 10.87
N ARG A 417 19.68 -12.43 10.43
CA ARG A 417 20.15 -12.50 9.05
C ARG A 417 19.28 -13.47 8.24
N PRO A 418 18.80 -13.04 7.08
CA PRO A 418 18.00 -13.89 6.21
C PRO A 418 18.86 -15.01 5.59
N LYS A 419 18.23 -16.14 5.28
CA LYS A 419 18.85 -17.26 4.58
C LYS A 419 18.94 -17.04 3.07
N TYR A 420 18.17 -16.10 2.52
CA TYR A 420 18.11 -15.81 1.10
C TYR A 420 17.73 -14.35 0.86
N ARG A 421 18.61 -13.59 0.21
CA ARG A 421 18.39 -12.18 -0.15
C ARG A 421 18.46 -12.00 -1.65
N PHE A 422 17.76 -11.01 -2.18
CA PHE A 422 17.83 -10.65 -3.59
C PHE A 422 19.24 -10.26 -4.02
N THR A 423 19.93 -9.41 -3.28
CA THR A 423 21.27 -8.91 -3.59
C THR A 423 22.35 -9.99 -3.56
N ASP A 424 22.15 -11.08 -2.80
CA ASP A 424 23.07 -12.22 -2.80
C ASP A 424 22.92 -13.10 -4.06
N TYR A 425 21.73 -13.07 -4.66
CA TYR A 425 21.39 -13.82 -5.87
C TYR A 425 21.59 -12.98 -7.14
N LYS A 426 21.15 -11.74 -7.13
CA LYS A 426 21.20 -10.80 -8.24
C LYS A 426 21.54 -9.40 -7.72
N PRO A 427 22.74 -8.86 -8.04
CA PRO A 427 23.20 -7.59 -7.43
C PRO A 427 22.41 -6.37 -7.90
N GLU A 428 21.74 -6.45 -9.06
CA GLU A 428 21.03 -5.33 -9.67
C GLU A 428 19.64 -5.73 -10.17
N PHE A 429 18.70 -4.79 -10.07
CA PHE A 429 17.38 -4.93 -10.69
C PHE A 429 17.49 -4.85 -12.22
N GLY A 430 16.54 -5.48 -12.90
CA GLY A 430 16.39 -5.38 -14.33
C GLY A 430 16.42 -6.72 -15.04
N GLY A 431 16.07 -6.71 -16.31
CA GLY A 431 16.05 -7.89 -17.16
C GLY A 431 15.15 -7.72 -18.38
N ASN A 432 15.38 -8.58 -19.37
CA ASN A 432 14.56 -8.64 -20.57
C ASN A 432 13.38 -9.58 -20.29
N THR A 433 12.24 -9.02 -19.91
CA THR A 433 11.04 -9.78 -19.50
C THR A 433 10.29 -10.32 -20.72
N SER A 434 9.58 -11.45 -20.56
CA SER A 434 8.81 -12.09 -21.64
C SER A 434 7.57 -11.27 -22.08
N ASN A 435 7.13 -10.33 -21.27
CA ASN A 435 6.13 -9.32 -21.59
C ASN A 435 6.53 -7.99 -20.95
N PRO A 436 6.16 -6.83 -21.51
CA PRO A 436 6.47 -5.54 -20.93
C PRO A 436 5.79 -5.36 -19.57
N ILE A 437 6.37 -4.54 -18.69
CA ILE A 437 5.79 -4.15 -17.40
C ILE A 437 5.09 -2.80 -17.57
N LEU A 438 3.93 -2.63 -16.94
CA LEU A 438 3.25 -1.35 -16.83
C LEU A 438 3.57 -0.74 -15.47
N TRP A 439 4.34 0.36 -15.47
CA TRP A 439 4.66 1.17 -14.30
C TRP A 439 3.64 2.30 -14.19
N VAL A 440 3.03 2.47 -13.03
CA VAL A 440 2.03 3.53 -12.78
C VAL A 440 2.52 4.43 -11.65
N GLY A 441 2.36 5.74 -11.79
CA GLY A 441 2.74 6.67 -10.74
C GLY A 441 2.07 8.03 -10.86
N ASN A 442 1.85 8.66 -9.71
CA ASN A 442 1.28 10.00 -9.62
C ASN A 442 2.36 11.07 -9.72
N THR A 443 2.00 12.22 -10.32
CA THR A 443 2.92 13.37 -10.49
C THR A 443 3.35 14.00 -9.16
N ALA A 444 2.61 13.75 -8.08
CA ALA A 444 2.93 14.21 -6.73
C ALA A 444 2.60 13.09 -5.71
N ASP A 445 3.30 11.96 -5.81
CA ASP A 445 3.19 10.88 -4.82
C ASP A 445 4.15 11.15 -3.66
N PRO A 446 3.66 11.21 -2.41
CA PRO A 446 4.47 11.64 -1.27
C PRO A 446 5.56 10.64 -0.86
N VAL A 447 5.45 9.36 -1.26
CA VAL A 447 6.35 8.28 -0.82
C VAL A 447 6.87 7.37 -1.93
N THR A 448 6.27 7.43 -3.12
CA THR A 448 6.73 6.70 -4.32
C THR A 448 6.71 7.62 -5.54
N PRO A 449 7.59 8.62 -5.57
CA PRO A 449 7.58 9.69 -6.57
C PRO A 449 7.73 9.14 -7.98
N LEU A 450 7.05 9.77 -8.95
CA LEU A 450 7.00 9.37 -10.36
C LEU A 450 8.39 9.12 -10.97
N VAL A 451 9.40 9.86 -10.53
CA VAL A 451 10.80 9.67 -10.99
C VAL A 451 11.31 8.24 -10.73
N ASN A 452 10.82 7.56 -9.69
CA ASN A 452 11.20 6.18 -9.40
C ASN A 452 10.62 5.21 -10.43
N ALA A 453 9.39 5.45 -10.93
CA ALA A 453 8.82 4.67 -12.02
C ALA A 453 9.69 4.78 -13.29
N HIS A 454 10.15 5.97 -13.64
CA HIS A 454 11.07 6.16 -14.77
C HIS A 454 12.44 5.50 -14.56
N LYS A 455 13.01 5.56 -13.34
CA LYS A 455 14.25 4.85 -13.01
C LYS A 455 14.08 3.34 -13.20
N MET A 456 13.02 2.76 -12.62
CA MET A 456 12.76 1.32 -12.71
C MET A 456 12.44 0.88 -14.13
N LYS A 457 11.61 1.63 -14.88
CA LYS A 457 11.33 1.37 -16.30
C LYS A 457 12.62 1.21 -17.11
N SER A 458 13.62 2.05 -16.88
CA SER A 458 14.87 2.03 -17.64
C SER A 458 15.66 0.72 -17.52
N LEU A 459 15.39 -0.07 -16.48
CA LEU A 459 16.02 -1.36 -16.21
C LEU A 459 15.31 -2.54 -16.89
N PHE A 460 14.09 -2.33 -17.43
CA PHE A 460 13.26 -3.37 -18.04
C PHE A 460 12.84 -2.96 -19.46
N PRO A 461 13.60 -3.36 -20.48
CA PRO A 461 13.32 -3.00 -21.88
C PRO A 461 11.90 -3.36 -22.33
N GLY A 462 11.28 -2.48 -23.10
CA GLY A 462 9.90 -2.65 -23.61
C GLY A 462 8.80 -2.22 -22.64
N SER A 463 9.13 -1.95 -21.37
CA SER A 463 8.17 -1.45 -20.36
C SER A 463 7.82 0.02 -20.57
N GLU A 464 6.68 0.46 -20.03
CA GLU A 464 6.25 1.87 -20.14
C GLU A 464 5.70 2.41 -18.83
N VAL A 465 5.78 3.74 -18.66
CA VAL A 465 5.23 4.47 -17.52
C VAL A 465 3.91 5.11 -17.92
N LEU A 466 2.90 4.91 -17.11
CA LEU A 466 1.63 5.64 -17.12
C LEU A 466 1.66 6.65 -15.97
N ALA A 467 1.68 7.92 -16.30
CA ALA A 467 1.61 8.99 -15.30
C ALA A 467 0.17 9.41 -15.06
N GLN A 468 -0.21 9.64 -13.79
CA GLN A 468 -1.48 10.26 -13.41
C GLN A 468 -1.20 11.64 -12.80
N ASN A 469 -1.86 12.67 -13.29
CA ASN A 469 -1.66 14.05 -12.83
C ASN A 469 -2.41 14.33 -11.52
N SER A 470 -1.97 13.69 -10.44
CA SER A 470 -2.64 13.72 -9.15
C SER A 470 -1.64 13.85 -8.00
N PRO A 471 -1.98 14.56 -6.91
CA PRO A 471 -1.35 14.34 -5.62
C PRO A 471 -1.86 13.05 -4.98
N GLY A 472 -1.03 12.47 -4.11
CA GLY A 472 -1.39 11.30 -3.31
C GLY A 472 -0.74 10.00 -3.75
N HIS A 473 -0.89 8.95 -2.92
CA HIS A 473 -0.14 7.72 -3.06
C HIS A 473 -0.82 6.71 -3.98
N CYS A 474 -0.10 6.22 -4.98
CA CYS A 474 -0.60 5.32 -6.03
C CYS A 474 -1.73 5.95 -6.88
N SER A 475 -2.11 5.30 -7.98
CA SER A 475 -3.22 5.75 -8.82
C SER A 475 -4.56 5.76 -8.08
N LEU A 476 -4.63 5.10 -6.93
CA LEU A 476 -5.80 5.01 -6.06
C LEU A 476 -6.16 6.32 -5.36
N ALA A 477 -5.24 7.29 -5.33
CA ALA A 477 -5.47 8.58 -4.68
C ALA A 477 -6.55 9.44 -5.36
N ALA A 478 -6.84 9.22 -6.66
CA ALA A 478 -7.91 9.89 -7.38
C ALA A 478 -8.33 9.08 -8.62
N PHE A 479 -9.64 9.03 -8.88
CA PHE A 479 -10.17 8.30 -10.03
C PHE A 479 -9.86 9.00 -11.36
N SER A 480 -9.34 8.20 -12.32
CA SER A 480 -9.14 8.60 -13.72
C SER A 480 -9.62 7.49 -14.66
N PRO A 481 -10.65 7.75 -15.50
CA PRO A 481 -11.08 6.78 -16.54
C PRO A 481 -9.94 6.39 -17.48
N CYS A 482 -9.04 7.33 -17.77
CA CYS A 482 -7.85 7.11 -18.59
C CYS A 482 -6.92 6.07 -17.95
N THR A 483 -6.60 6.23 -16.65
CA THR A 483 -5.73 5.29 -15.91
C THR A 483 -6.36 3.90 -15.85
N VAL A 484 -7.63 3.80 -15.48
CA VAL A 484 -8.37 2.53 -15.42
C VAL A 484 -8.44 1.87 -16.81
N GLY A 485 -8.70 2.65 -17.86
CA GLY A 485 -8.73 2.18 -19.24
C GLY A 485 -7.40 1.57 -19.71
N HIS A 486 -6.27 2.20 -19.38
CA HIS A 486 -4.93 1.66 -19.71
C HIS A 486 -4.61 0.40 -18.91
N ILE A 487 -4.92 0.34 -17.61
CA ILE A 487 -4.70 -0.85 -16.78
C ILE A 487 -5.53 -2.04 -17.32
N ARG A 488 -6.81 -1.82 -17.61
CA ARG A 488 -7.70 -2.83 -18.20
C ARG A 488 -7.18 -3.32 -19.55
N THR A 489 -6.79 -2.42 -20.43
CA THR A 489 -6.24 -2.75 -21.76
C THR A 489 -4.97 -3.58 -21.63
N TYR A 490 -4.08 -3.20 -20.72
CA TYR A 490 -2.85 -3.93 -20.50
C TYR A 490 -3.09 -5.37 -19.99
N PHE A 491 -4.01 -5.57 -19.03
CA PHE A 491 -4.36 -6.94 -18.63
C PHE A 491 -4.96 -7.72 -19.79
N ASN A 492 -5.89 -7.14 -20.53
CA ASN A 492 -6.63 -7.83 -21.60
C ASN A 492 -5.74 -8.28 -22.77
N ASN A 493 -4.80 -7.45 -23.21
CA ASN A 493 -4.03 -7.76 -24.42
C ASN A 493 -2.52 -7.46 -24.34
N GLY A 494 -2.04 -6.89 -23.22
CA GLY A 494 -0.63 -6.58 -22.99
C GLY A 494 -0.16 -5.27 -23.61
N THR A 495 -1.06 -4.44 -24.14
CA THR A 495 -0.69 -3.15 -24.71
C THR A 495 -0.32 -2.16 -23.59
N VAL A 496 0.91 -1.67 -23.61
CA VAL A 496 1.35 -0.55 -22.77
C VAL A 496 0.98 0.79 -23.40
N PRO A 497 0.83 1.88 -22.61
CA PRO A 497 0.55 3.20 -23.15
C PRO A 497 1.67 3.70 -24.07
N ALA A 498 1.38 4.72 -24.89
CA ALA A 498 2.40 5.46 -25.60
C ALA A 498 3.36 6.14 -24.60
N PRO A 499 4.64 6.36 -24.97
CA PRO A 499 5.57 7.12 -24.13
C PRO A 499 4.96 8.48 -23.71
N ASP A 500 5.27 8.90 -22.48
CA ASP A 500 4.82 10.16 -21.88
C ASP A 500 3.28 10.31 -21.76
N THR A 501 2.54 9.20 -21.77
CA THR A 501 1.10 9.23 -21.53
C THR A 501 0.82 9.74 -20.11
N MET A 502 -0.01 10.79 -20.01
CA MET A 502 -0.47 11.37 -18.76
C MET A 502 -1.99 11.35 -18.69
N CYS A 503 -2.52 10.79 -17.64
CA CYS A 503 -3.94 10.70 -17.35
C CYS A 503 -4.39 11.76 -16.35
N GLU A 504 -5.48 12.46 -16.63
CA GLU A 504 -6.08 13.45 -15.73
C GLU A 504 -7.12 12.80 -14.83
N PRO A 505 -7.10 13.07 -13.51
CA PRO A 505 -8.16 12.63 -12.62
C PRO A 505 -9.43 13.44 -12.82
N VAL A 506 -10.55 12.81 -12.47
CA VAL A 506 -11.86 13.47 -12.45
C VAL A 506 -12.04 14.28 -11.17
N GLU A 507 -11.60 13.72 -10.04
CA GLU A 507 -11.80 14.30 -8.71
C GLU A 507 -10.63 15.23 -8.33
N ILE A 508 -10.94 16.27 -7.58
CA ILE A 508 -10.00 17.32 -7.18
C ILE A 508 -10.19 17.57 -5.68
N PRO A 509 -9.13 17.62 -4.86
CA PRO A 509 -9.25 17.92 -3.44
C PRO A 509 -10.02 19.23 -3.18
N PHE A 510 -10.84 19.24 -2.13
CA PHE A 510 -11.75 20.32 -1.72
C PHE A 510 -12.94 20.62 -2.66
N ILE A 511 -13.03 20.03 -3.83
CA ILE A 511 -14.12 20.28 -4.79
C ILE A 511 -15.01 19.05 -4.89
N ASN A 512 -16.13 19.06 -4.18
CA ASN A 512 -17.12 17.99 -4.18
C ASN A 512 -18.55 18.58 -4.32
N PRO A 513 -19.35 18.18 -5.33
CA PRO A 513 -18.97 17.25 -6.40
C PRO A 513 -18.02 17.88 -7.41
N SER A 514 -17.20 17.03 -8.04
CA SER A 514 -16.32 17.47 -9.12
C SER A 514 -17.12 17.97 -10.33
N PRO A 515 -16.74 19.10 -10.91
CA PRO A 515 -17.41 19.63 -12.11
C PRO A 515 -17.27 18.73 -13.36
N LYS A 516 -16.35 17.76 -13.33
CA LYS A 516 -16.12 16.81 -14.43
C LYS A 516 -17.05 15.58 -14.40
N LEU A 517 -17.82 15.37 -13.33
CA LEU A 517 -18.67 14.17 -13.17
C LEU A 517 -19.72 14.03 -14.28
N HIS A 518 -20.24 15.13 -14.81
CA HIS A 518 -21.23 15.10 -15.90
C HIS A 518 -20.67 14.61 -17.25
N LEU A 519 -19.34 14.47 -17.36
CA LEU A 519 -18.67 13.97 -18.57
C LEU A 519 -18.51 12.45 -18.58
N LEU A 520 -18.81 11.78 -17.46
CA LEU A 520 -18.61 10.34 -17.30
C LEU A 520 -19.73 9.54 -17.99
N SER A 521 -19.33 8.47 -18.66
CA SER A 521 -20.24 7.43 -19.14
C SER A 521 -20.75 6.55 -17.97
N ALA A 522 -21.74 5.71 -18.23
CA ALA A 522 -22.22 4.74 -17.24
C ALA A 522 -21.11 3.75 -16.81
N ASP A 523 -20.24 3.37 -17.73
CA ASP A 523 -19.09 2.52 -17.45
C ASP A 523 -18.05 3.24 -16.57
N ASP A 524 -17.77 4.52 -16.85
CA ASP A 524 -16.86 5.32 -16.02
C ASP A 524 -17.41 5.50 -14.60
N ILE A 525 -18.73 5.67 -14.44
CA ILE A 525 -19.37 5.78 -13.12
C ILE A 525 -19.21 4.46 -12.33
N ARG A 526 -19.48 3.32 -12.97
CA ARG A 526 -19.26 2.00 -12.35
C ARG A 526 -17.79 1.82 -11.92
N ASP A 527 -16.85 2.17 -12.79
CA ASP A 527 -15.42 2.09 -12.54
C ASP A 527 -14.98 3.04 -11.43
N MET A 528 -15.58 4.24 -11.34
CA MET A 528 -15.37 5.20 -10.27
C MET A 528 -15.84 4.66 -8.92
N ASP A 529 -17.02 4.04 -8.86
CA ASP A 529 -17.54 3.45 -7.62
C ASP A 529 -16.64 2.29 -7.14
N ALA A 530 -16.17 1.45 -8.07
CA ALA A 530 -15.21 0.40 -7.78
C ALA A 530 -13.88 0.99 -7.27
N HIS A 531 -13.36 2.01 -7.93
CA HIS A 531 -12.13 2.70 -7.52
C HIS A 531 -12.25 3.33 -6.13
N LYS A 532 -13.34 4.04 -5.84
CA LYS A 532 -13.62 4.62 -4.51
C LYS A 532 -13.68 3.54 -3.43
N SER A 533 -14.32 2.41 -3.72
CA SER A 533 -14.35 1.28 -2.81
C SER A 533 -12.94 0.75 -2.51
N LEU A 534 -12.07 0.67 -3.53
CA LEU A 534 -10.69 0.21 -3.39
C LEU A 534 -9.84 1.23 -2.61
N SER A 535 -9.90 2.51 -2.95
CA SER A 535 -9.18 3.60 -2.29
C SER A 535 -9.44 3.64 -0.78
N ARG A 536 -10.69 3.56 -0.35
CA ARG A 536 -11.08 3.53 1.09
C ARG A 536 -10.41 2.39 1.88
N SER A 537 -10.08 1.27 1.25
CA SER A 537 -9.38 0.17 1.91
C SER A 537 -7.90 0.46 2.08
N PHE A 538 -7.29 1.09 1.08
CA PHE A 538 -5.89 1.52 1.17
C PHE A 538 -5.69 2.60 2.23
N ALA A 539 -6.64 3.55 2.37
CA ALA A 539 -6.68 4.48 3.48
C ALA A 539 -6.62 3.76 4.82
N LYS A 540 -7.52 2.81 5.04
CA LYS A 540 -7.52 2.01 6.27
C LYS A 540 -6.20 1.27 6.49
N ASN A 541 -5.56 0.76 5.45
CA ASN A 541 -4.30 0.03 5.54
C ASN A 541 -3.09 0.97 5.71
N ALA A 542 -3.06 2.10 5.02
CA ALA A 542 -2.06 3.14 5.23
C ALA A 542 -2.16 3.72 6.66
N TRP A 543 -3.39 3.97 7.13
CA TRP A 543 -3.68 4.32 8.52
C TRP A 543 -3.38 3.17 9.47
N GLY A 544 -3.46 1.91 9.04
CA GLY A 544 -3.06 0.70 9.77
C GLY A 544 -1.55 0.48 9.84
N LEU A 545 -0.79 0.82 8.77
CA LEU A 545 0.67 0.93 8.80
C LEU A 545 1.12 2.07 9.71
N GLY A 546 0.33 3.14 9.78
CA GLY A 546 0.42 4.15 10.83
C GLY A 546 0.09 3.59 12.22
N LYS A 547 -0.59 2.44 12.37
CA LYS A 547 -0.83 1.80 13.68
C LYS A 547 0.45 1.28 14.35
N SER A 548 1.51 1.03 13.63
CA SER A 548 2.85 0.87 14.20
C SER A 548 3.55 2.20 14.45
N MET A 549 3.03 3.30 13.90
CA MET A 549 3.52 4.67 14.00
C MET A 549 2.46 5.62 14.62
N LEU A 550 1.18 5.28 14.55
CA LEU A 550 0.03 6.02 15.10
C LEU A 550 -0.56 5.30 16.30
N PRO A 551 -1.05 6.05 17.26
CA PRO A 551 -1.82 5.53 18.38
C PRO A 551 -3.14 4.90 17.92
N ARG A 552 -3.52 3.81 18.57
CA ARG A 552 -4.72 3.06 18.31
C ARG A 552 -5.97 3.80 18.80
N GLY A 553 -6.75 4.30 17.86
CA GLY A 553 -8.13 4.71 18.08
C GLY A 553 -8.94 4.38 16.85
N GLU A 554 -9.60 3.22 16.84
CA GLU A 554 -10.49 2.81 15.72
C GLU A 554 -11.72 3.71 15.56
N SER A 555 -11.97 4.64 16.51
CA SER A 555 -13.26 5.28 16.66
C SER A 555 -13.41 6.67 16.04
N GLY A 556 -12.37 7.45 15.85
CA GLY A 556 -12.54 8.84 15.41
C GLY A 556 -12.50 9.07 13.91
N LEU A 557 -11.40 8.74 13.25
CA LEU A 557 -11.19 9.03 11.83
C LEU A 557 -11.83 7.97 10.92
N ALA A 558 -11.76 6.68 11.31
CA ALA A 558 -12.48 5.62 10.62
C ALA A 558 -14.00 5.84 10.63
N MET A 559 -14.54 6.49 11.66
CA MET A 559 -15.98 6.77 11.79
C MET A 559 -16.43 7.92 10.87
N LYS A 560 -15.62 8.97 10.65
CA LYS A 560 -15.95 10.03 9.68
C LYS A 560 -15.81 9.56 8.22
N LEU A 561 -14.94 8.59 7.94
CA LEU A 561 -14.85 7.95 6.62
C LEU A 561 -15.99 6.93 6.37
N GLN A 562 -16.79 6.59 7.40
CA GLN A 562 -17.97 5.72 7.32
C GLN A 562 -19.31 6.46 7.21
N ILE A 563 -19.36 7.80 7.38
CA ILE A 563 -20.63 8.56 7.50
C ILE A 563 -21.32 8.84 6.15
N ASP A 564 -20.69 8.57 5.02
CA ASP A 564 -21.33 8.79 3.70
C ASP A 564 -21.98 7.51 3.09
N ASP A 565 -22.29 6.51 3.90
CA ASP A 565 -23.08 5.31 3.49
C ASP A 565 -24.57 5.42 3.88
N ALA A 566 -25.14 6.65 4.01
CA ALA A 566 -26.58 6.87 4.20
C ALA A 566 -27.19 7.67 3.04
#